data_4e421a8fed8226416b1da71d16f43e06
#
_entry.id   4e421a8fed8226416b1da71d16f43e06
#
_cell.length_a   1.000
_cell.length_b   1.000
_cell.length_c   1.000
_cell.angle_alpha   90.00
_cell.angle_beta   90.00
_cell.angle_gamma   90.00
#
_symmetry.space_group_name_H-M   'P 1'
#
loop_
_entity.id
_entity.type
_entity.pdbx_description
1 polymer ?
#
loop_
_entity_poly.entity_id
_entity_poly.type
_entity_poly.pdbx_seq_one_letter_code
_entity_poly.pdbx_strand_id
1 'polypeptide(L)'
;MKSNQALWSKQLQTSPPDFGKAKFLPRWLFKLIYKKRQVRNKPIILDSKINPTFIKDKISIVILSCKRLKELQRLIDTLKEYFSKIKPKVDLEIILVDNGSGSDLINWAKKEVFFDKIIANKKNLGMAVALKEAYEKTNGEYILLIEDDFIIDYEKPFLENCIEIFNEFYDIGIIRLKNQRNWGKRYRLIGPKRSTSNGTNFWTWIPSFNGKLNVWCAGSVMFRKVSLTSSGEIPIGPNFPRTNKMHQGVLYEEEFGKQYNKNWLAAKIEDCYPFIQPNDNAESPGWGD
;
A
#
# COMPACT_ATOMS: atom_id res chain seq x y z
N MET A 1 5.19 1.91 30.10
CA MET A 1 5.27 2.26 28.65
C MET A 1 6.01 3.58 28.52
N LYS A 2 7.31 3.56 28.24
CA LYS A 2 8.04 4.79 27.87
C LYS A 2 7.53 5.18 26.49
N SER A 3 6.97 6.36 26.39
CA SER A 3 6.30 6.83 25.19
C SER A 3 7.23 6.71 23.97
N ASN A 4 6.68 6.25 22.84
CA ASN A 4 7.40 6.22 21.55
C ASN A 4 8.07 7.57 21.21
N GLN A 5 7.64 8.68 21.81
CA GLN A 5 8.28 10.00 21.73
C GLN A 5 9.76 10.02 22.11
N ALA A 6 10.17 9.25 23.14
CA ALA A 6 11.58 9.23 23.57
C ALA A 6 12.47 8.45 22.57
N LEU A 7 11.92 7.42 21.96
CA LEU A 7 12.58 6.67 20.88
C LEU A 7 12.77 7.52 19.62
N TRP A 8 11.76 8.31 19.26
CA TRP A 8 11.82 9.22 18.12
C TRP A 8 12.87 10.31 18.28
N SER A 9 12.95 10.91 19.47
CA SER A 9 13.96 11.95 19.75
C SER A 9 15.38 11.40 19.73
N LYS A 10 15.60 10.16 20.18
CA LYS A 10 16.89 9.49 20.15
C LYS A 10 17.36 9.13 18.75
N GLN A 11 16.46 8.60 17.93
CA GLN A 11 16.78 8.21 16.54
C GLN A 11 17.05 9.43 15.64
N LEU A 12 16.39 10.57 15.89
CA LEU A 12 16.71 11.82 15.21
C LEU A 12 18.12 12.35 15.52
N GLN A 13 18.70 11.93 16.65
CA GLN A 13 20.04 12.36 17.08
C GLN A 13 21.17 11.48 16.54
N THR A 14 20.90 10.21 16.24
CA THR A 14 21.97 9.22 16.04
C THR A 14 22.32 8.89 14.59
N SER A 15 21.46 9.19 13.63
CA SER A 15 21.80 8.97 12.22
C SER A 15 21.00 9.94 11.34
N PRO A 16 21.65 10.92 10.72
CA PRO A 16 20.99 11.65 9.66
C PRO A 16 20.70 10.65 8.53
N PRO A 17 19.43 10.44 8.17
CA PRO A 17 19.14 9.67 6.97
C PRO A 17 19.87 10.30 5.78
N ASP A 18 20.33 9.48 4.86
CA ASP A 18 20.93 9.98 3.62
C ASP A 18 19.86 10.67 2.80
N PHE A 19 19.76 11.98 2.98
CA PHE A 19 18.73 12.83 2.36
C PHE A 19 18.97 13.10 0.88
N GLY A 20 19.94 12.47 0.24
CA GLY A 20 20.26 12.75 -1.16
C GLY A 20 20.26 14.28 -1.42
N LYS A 21 19.53 14.77 -2.46
CA LYS A 21 19.45 16.23 -2.73
C LYS A 21 18.61 17.04 -1.72
N ALA A 22 17.94 16.43 -0.75
CA ALA A 22 17.32 17.15 0.37
C ALA A 22 18.34 17.71 1.38
N LYS A 23 19.62 17.72 1.04
CA LYS A 23 20.70 18.40 1.77
C LYS A 23 20.42 19.89 2.06
N PHE A 24 19.40 20.47 1.42
CA PHE A 24 19.05 21.88 1.58
C PHE A 24 18.00 22.20 2.64
N LEU A 25 17.34 21.21 3.24
CA LEU A 25 16.43 21.49 4.35
C LEU A 25 17.24 21.56 5.66
N PRO A 26 17.25 22.71 6.34
CA PRO A 26 17.93 22.85 7.62
C PRO A 26 17.41 21.79 8.62
N ARG A 27 18.29 21.17 9.41
CA ARG A 27 17.95 20.18 10.43
C ARG A 27 16.82 20.62 11.36
N TRP A 28 16.75 21.92 11.68
CA TRP A 28 15.72 22.49 12.56
C TRP A 28 14.33 22.48 11.90
N LEU A 29 14.24 22.73 10.58
CA LEU A 29 12.98 22.70 9.85
C LEU A 29 12.45 21.29 9.77
N PHE A 30 13.32 20.32 9.56
CA PHE A 30 12.99 18.91 9.60
C PHE A 30 12.44 18.49 10.97
N LYS A 31 13.12 18.91 12.07
CA LYS A 31 12.65 18.69 13.44
C LYS A 31 11.28 19.32 13.70
N LEU A 32 10.99 20.49 13.14
CA LEU A 32 9.71 21.17 13.26
C LEU A 32 8.59 20.44 12.54
N ILE A 33 8.85 19.97 11.31
CA ILE A 33 7.90 19.16 10.55
C ILE A 33 7.58 17.86 11.28
N TYR A 34 8.60 17.22 11.80
CA TYR A 34 8.49 16.03 12.64
C TYR A 34 7.71 16.29 13.91
N LYS A 35 8.07 17.34 14.67
CA LYS A 35 7.43 17.70 15.93
C LYS A 35 5.93 18.02 15.74
N LYS A 36 5.57 18.74 14.70
CA LYS A 36 4.15 18.99 14.35
C LYS A 36 3.37 17.71 14.07
N ARG A 37 4.01 16.64 13.57
CA ARG A 37 3.38 15.36 13.30
C ARG A 37 3.44 14.39 14.48
N GLN A 38 4.47 14.47 15.33
CA GLN A 38 4.54 13.71 16.59
C GLN A 38 3.39 14.02 17.55
N VAL A 39 2.88 15.25 17.54
CA VAL A 39 1.71 15.63 18.34
C VAL A 39 0.46 14.83 17.93
N ARG A 40 0.46 14.21 16.73
CA ARG A 40 -0.60 13.34 16.25
C ARG A 40 -0.44 11.84 16.61
N ASN A 41 0.62 11.45 17.34
CA ASN A 41 0.78 10.09 17.91
C ASN A 41 -0.21 9.78 19.04
N LYS A 42 -1.22 10.60 19.25
CA LYS A 42 -2.43 10.15 19.94
C LYS A 42 -3.08 9.11 19.03
N PRO A 43 -3.57 7.98 19.58
CA PRO A 43 -4.40 7.08 18.82
C PRO A 43 -5.41 7.96 18.07
N ILE A 44 -5.46 7.82 16.75
CA ILE A 44 -6.43 8.54 15.94
C ILE A 44 -7.76 8.14 16.54
N ILE A 45 -8.38 9.06 17.27
CA ILE A 45 -9.74 8.87 17.76
C ILE A 45 -10.55 8.90 16.47
N LEU A 46 -10.74 7.72 15.91
CA LEU A 46 -11.64 7.54 14.79
C LEU A 46 -12.98 8.05 15.29
N ASP A 47 -13.58 8.95 14.53
CA ASP A 47 -14.96 9.30 14.74
C ASP A 47 -15.72 8.00 14.90
N SER A 48 -16.49 7.85 15.98
CA SER A 48 -17.24 6.62 16.30
C SER A 48 -18.16 6.16 15.16
N LYS A 49 -18.39 7.03 14.18
CA LYS A 49 -19.09 6.74 12.92
C LYS A 49 -18.26 5.95 11.89
N ILE A 50 -16.93 5.88 12.07
CA ILE A 50 -16.02 5.16 11.17
C ILE A 50 -15.55 3.91 11.90
N ASN A 51 -16.39 2.92 11.97
CA ASN A 51 -16.03 1.61 12.51
C ASN A 51 -16.17 0.56 11.41
N PRO A 52 -15.12 0.37 10.58
CA PRO A 52 -15.17 -0.66 9.55
C PRO A 52 -15.27 -2.03 10.23
N THR A 53 -16.23 -2.82 9.78
CA THR A 53 -16.29 -4.22 10.18
C THR A 53 -15.14 -4.97 9.51
N PHE A 54 -14.35 -5.68 10.32
CA PHE A 54 -13.28 -6.56 9.83
C PHE A 54 -13.03 -7.70 10.82
N ILE A 55 -12.41 -8.75 10.31
CA ILE A 55 -11.89 -9.85 11.12
C ILE A 55 -10.47 -9.47 11.54
N LYS A 56 -10.25 -9.44 12.84
CA LYS A 56 -8.97 -9.06 13.42
C LYS A 56 -7.85 -9.99 12.94
N ASP A 57 -6.67 -9.41 12.73
CA ASP A 57 -5.44 -10.09 12.30
C ASP A 57 -5.55 -10.83 10.94
N LYS A 58 -6.68 -10.73 10.23
CA LYS A 58 -6.86 -11.29 8.89
C LYS A 58 -6.35 -10.35 7.81
N ILE A 59 -5.74 -10.90 6.76
CA ILE A 59 -5.30 -10.17 5.57
C ILE A 59 -6.21 -10.50 4.40
N SER A 60 -6.78 -9.48 3.76
CA SER A 60 -7.42 -9.61 2.46
C SER A 60 -6.41 -9.27 1.36
N ILE A 61 -6.01 -10.26 0.58
CA ILE A 61 -5.16 -10.07 -0.59
C ILE A 61 -6.06 -9.71 -1.77
N VAL A 62 -5.96 -8.48 -2.24
CA VAL A 62 -6.70 -7.96 -3.39
C VAL A 62 -5.79 -7.95 -4.60
N ILE A 63 -6.11 -8.73 -5.61
CA ILE A 63 -5.40 -8.77 -6.87
C ILE A 63 -6.24 -8.07 -7.92
N LEU A 64 -5.72 -6.95 -8.44
CA LEU A 64 -6.40 -6.16 -9.46
C LEU A 64 -5.86 -6.51 -10.84
N SER A 65 -6.75 -6.90 -11.75
CA SER A 65 -6.40 -7.27 -13.13
C SER A 65 -7.32 -6.59 -14.16
N CYS A 66 -6.75 -6.30 -15.34
CA CYS A 66 -7.50 -5.80 -16.48
C CYS A 66 -6.81 -6.24 -17.80
N LYS A 67 -7.44 -7.15 -18.54
CA LYS A 67 -6.99 -7.61 -19.88
C LYS A 67 -5.56 -8.21 -19.91
N ARG A 68 -5.09 -8.81 -18.80
CA ARG A 68 -3.70 -9.30 -18.62
C ARG A 68 -3.68 -10.71 -18.04
N LEU A 69 -4.32 -11.65 -18.74
CA LEU A 69 -4.43 -13.04 -18.25
C LEU A 69 -3.05 -13.70 -18.02
N LYS A 70 -2.08 -13.50 -18.92
CA LYS A 70 -0.75 -14.12 -18.80
C LYS A 70 0.03 -13.59 -17.59
N GLU A 71 -0.02 -12.28 -17.38
CA GLU A 71 0.61 -11.60 -16.25
C GLU A 71 -0.04 -12.06 -14.94
N LEU A 72 -1.36 -12.12 -14.90
CA LEU A 72 -2.11 -12.63 -13.75
C LEU A 72 -1.74 -14.09 -13.44
N GLN A 73 -1.67 -14.96 -14.45
CA GLN A 73 -1.26 -16.35 -14.28
C GLN A 73 0.14 -16.44 -13.65
N ARG A 74 1.10 -15.69 -14.18
CA ARG A 74 2.46 -15.63 -13.64
C ARG A 74 2.49 -15.16 -12.19
N LEU A 75 1.73 -14.11 -11.84
CA LEU A 75 1.61 -13.64 -10.46
C LEU A 75 1.07 -14.75 -9.55
N ILE A 76 -0.02 -15.43 -9.97
CA ILE A 76 -0.64 -16.48 -9.18
C ILE A 76 0.31 -17.65 -8.95
N ASP A 77 1.05 -18.07 -9.98
CA ASP A 77 2.02 -19.16 -9.87
C ASP A 77 3.11 -18.82 -8.85
N THR A 78 3.67 -17.60 -8.90
CA THR A 78 4.69 -17.17 -7.92
C THR A 78 4.12 -17.00 -6.51
N LEU A 79 2.86 -16.56 -6.35
CA LEU A 79 2.20 -16.49 -5.05
C LEU A 79 1.95 -17.88 -4.44
N LYS A 80 1.48 -18.84 -5.26
CA LYS A 80 1.31 -20.24 -4.82
C LYS A 80 2.63 -20.83 -4.36
N GLU A 81 3.70 -20.62 -5.14
CA GLU A 81 5.04 -21.07 -4.76
C GLU A 81 5.50 -20.46 -3.44
N TYR A 82 5.35 -19.14 -3.29
CA TYR A 82 5.70 -18.43 -2.06
C TYR A 82 4.93 -18.99 -0.86
N PHE A 83 3.62 -19.12 -0.94
CA PHE A 83 2.81 -19.60 0.18
C PHE A 83 3.07 -21.07 0.52
N SER A 84 3.43 -21.88 -0.47
CA SER A 84 3.82 -23.28 -0.23
C SER A 84 5.12 -23.39 0.59
N LYS A 85 6.07 -22.49 0.35
CA LYS A 85 7.37 -22.45 1.03
C LYS A 85 7.27 -21.78 2.42
N ILE A 86 6.64 -20.62 2.48
CA ILE A 86 6.66 -19.77 3.68
C ILE A 86 5.56 -20.14 4.68
N LYS A 87 4.40 -20.60 4.21
CA LYS A 87 3.25 -20.99 5.04
C LYS A 87 2.90 -19.90 6.07
N PRO A 88 2.33 -18.77 5.66
CA PRO A 88 2.00 -17.66 6.56
C PRO A 88 1.17 -18.12 7.76
N LYS A 89 1.48 -17.60 8.94
CA LYS A 89 0.76 -17.90 10.18
C LYS A 89 -0.43 -16.96 10.44
N VAL A 90 -0.94 -16.37 9.38
CA VAL A 90 -2.03 -15.40 9.39
C VAL A 90 -3.19 -15.90 8.56
N ASP A 91 -4.40 -15.54 8.96
CA ASP A 91 -5.59 -15.86 8.18
C ASP A 91 -5.66 -15.00 6.93
N LEU A 92 -5.84 -15.63 5.77
CA LEU A 92 -5.86 -14.99 4.47
C LEU A 92 -7.23 -15.13 3.81
N GLU A 93 -7.64 -14.13 3.04
CA GLU A 93 -8.62 -14.27 1.96
C GLU A 93 -8.03 -13.67 0.69
N ILE A 94 -8.27 -14.33 -0.44
CA ILE A 94 -7.72 -13.92 -1.74
C ILE A 94 -8.85 -13.52 -2.66
N ILE A 95 -8.85 -12.24 -3.06
CA ILE A 95 -9.90 -11.63 -3.87
C ILE A 95 -9.31 -11.21 -5.21
N LEU A 96 -9.81 -11.78 -6.29
CA LEU A 96 -9.53 -11.28 -7.64
C LEU A 96 -10.56 -10.19 -7.99
N VAL A 97 -10.08 -9.06 -8.46
CA VAL A 97 -10.89 -8.00 -9.06
C VAL A 97 -10.53 -7.90 -10.54
N ASP A 98 -11.39 -8.45 -11.37
CA ASP A 98 -11.28 -8.29 -12.81
C ASP A 98 -12.02 -7.03 -13.28
N ASN A 99 -11.27 -6.08 -13.82
CA ASN A 99 -11.82 -4.82 -14.27
C ASN A 99 -12.17 -4.82 -15.77
N GLY A 100 -12.97 -5.80 -16.19
CA GLY A 100 -13.52 -5.86 -17.53
C GLY A 100 -12.62 -6.55 -18.55
N SER A 101 -11.97 -7.66 -18.20
CA SER A 101 -11.12 -8.43 -19.11
C SER A 101 -11.90 -9.34 -20.08
N GLY A 102 -13.13 -9.73 -19.71
CA GLY A 102 -13.95 -10.62 -20.49
C GLY A 102 -13.94 -12.08 -20.00
N SER A 103 -14.56 -12.96 -20.81
CA SER A 103 -14.88 -14.32 -20.41
C SER A 103 -13.67 -15.22 -20.14
N ASP A 104 -12.59 -15.05 -20.90
CA ASP A 104 -11.45 -15.96 -20.84
C ASP A 104 -10.73 -15.90 -19.49
N LEU A 105 -10.46 -14.69 -19.00
CA LEU A 105 -9.86 -14.49 -17.69
C LEU A 105 -10.77 -15.02 -16.58
N ILE A 106 -12.06 -14.72 -16.65
CA ILE A 106 -13.04 -15.15 -15.64
C ILE A 106 -13.22 -16.67 -15.65
N ASN A 107 -13.26 -17.30 -16.83
CA ASN A 107 -13.37 -18.75 -16.93
C ASN A 107 -12.12 -19.47 -16.41
N TRP A 108 -10.95 -18.90 -16.64
CA TRP A 108 -9.72 -19.40 -16.04
C TRP A 108 -9.76 -19.21 -14.52
N ALA A 109 -10.06 -18.00 -14.03
CA ALA A 109 -10.06 -17.70 -12.60
C ALA A 109 -11.04 -18.57 -11.79
N LYS A 110 -12.21 -18.92 -12.37
CA LYS A 110 -13.19 -19.82 -11.74
C LYS A 110 -12.69 -21.26 -11.60
N LYS A 111 -11.74 -21.68 -12.42
CA LYS A 111 -11.11 -23.01 -12.32
C LYS A 111 -9.98 -23.04 -11.31
N GLU A 112 -9.46 -21.86 -10.97
CA GLU A 112 -8.41 -21.71 -9.98
C GLU A 112 -8.99 -21.79 -8.57
N VAL A 113 -8.58 -22.79 -7.79
CA VAL A 113 -8.99 -22.94 -6.38
C VAL A 113 -8.36 -21.89 -5.47
N PHE A 114 -7.52 -21.04 -6.02
CA PHE A 114 -6.72 -20.05 -5.29
C PHE A 114 -7.51 -18.84 -4.79
N PHE A 115 -8.63 -18.51 -5.44
CA PHE A 115 -9.42 -17.32 -5.12
C PHE A 115 -10.61 -17.67 -4.22
N ASP A 116 -10.73 -17.00 -3.05
CA ASP A 116 -11.91 -17.09 -2.22
C ASP A 116 -13.09 -16.30 -2.80
N LYS A 117 -12.78 -15.23 -3.57
CA LYS A 117 -13.78 -14.35 -4.18
C LYS A 117 -13.29 -13.82 -5.53
N ILE A 118 -14.21 -13.76 -6.49
CA ILE A 118 -13.98 -13.13 -7.80
C ILE A 118 -15.02 -12.02 -7.99
N ILE A 119 -14.54 -10.79 -8.19
CA ILE A 119 -15.34 -9.62 -8.55
C ILE A 119 -15.08 -9.35 -10.01
N ALA A 120 -16.10 -9.57 -10.86
CA ALA A 120 -15.98 -9.44 -12.31
C ALA A 120 -16.79 -8.26 -12.82
N ASN A 121 -16.11 -7.19 -13.20
CA ASN A 121 -16.74 -6.02 -13.80
C ASN A 121 -17.04 -6.28 -15.28
N LYS A 122 -18.24 -5.90 -15.75
CA LYS A 122 -18.66 -6.07 -17.14
C LYS A 122 -17.81 -5.25 -18.13
N LYS A 123 -17.19 -4.18 -17.67
CA LYS A 123 -16.33 -3.27 -18.43
C LYS A 123 -15.27 -2.65 -17.53
N ASN A 124 -14.25 -2.06 -18.13
CA ASN A 124 -13.27 -1.28 -17.38
C ASN A 124 -13.91 -0.04 -16.76
N LEU A 125 -14.02 -0.04 -15.43
CA LEU A 125 -14.60 1.06 -14.64
C LEU A 125 -13.56 2.11 -14.23
N GLY A 126 -12.28 1.86 -14.54
CA GLY A 126 -11.15 2.62 -14.02
C GLY A 126 -10.67 2.10 -12.66
N MET A 127 -9.40 2.37 -12.37
CA MET A 127 -8.72 1.82 -11.19
C MET A 127 -9.36 2.27 -9.87
N ALA A 128 -9.73 3.57 -9.76
CA ALA A 128 -10.32 4.10 -8.54
C ALA A 128 -11.63 3.41 -8.14
N VAL A 129 -12.51 3.16 -9.12
CA VAL A 129 -13.79 2.47 -8.89
C VAL A 129 -13.55 1.02 -8.51
N ALA A 130 -12.67 0.33 -9.25
CA ALA A 130 -12.34 -1.06 -8.97
C ALA A 130 -11.71 -1.24 -7.58
N LEU A 131 -10.83 -0.33 -7.15
CA LEU A 131 -10.25 -0.34 -5.81
C LEU A 131 -11.28 -0.06 -4.72
N LYS A 132 -12.16 0.92 -4.91
CA LYS A 132 -13.24 1.21 -3.95
C LYS A 132 -14.10 -0.04 -3.74
N GLU A 133 -14.56 -0.63 -4.83
CA GLU A 133 -15.37 -1.86 -4.79
C GLU A 133 -14.63 -3.01 -4.09
N ALA A 134 -13.35 -3.18 -4.39
CA ALA A 134 -12.52 -4.20 -3.75
C ALA A 134 -12.46 -3.99 -2.23
N TYR A 135 -12.15 -2.77 -1.78
CA TYR A 135 -11.98 -2.47 -0.36
C TYR A 135 -13.28 -2.66 0.45
N GLU A 136 -14.42 -2.34 -0.15
CA GLU A 136 -15.73 -2.57 0.46
C GLU A 136 -16.04 -4.06 0.67
N LYS A 137 -15.49 -4.92 -0.19
CA LYS A 137 -15.73 -6.38 -0.17
C LYS A 137 -14.68 -7.19 0.59
N THR A 138 -13.65 -6.55 1.14
CA THR A 138 -12.66 -7.21 2.00
C THR A 138 -13.20 -7.44 3.40
N ASN A 139 -12.81 -8.54 4.03
CA ASN A 139 -13.17 -8.87 5.42
C ASN A 139 -12.00 -8.71 6.38
N GLY A 140 -10.75 -8.61 5.89
CA GLY A 140 -9.57 -8.51 6.73
C GLY A 140 -9.37 -7.14 7.37
N GLU A 141 -8.70 -7.10 8.51
CA GLU A 141 -8.20 -5.89 9.16
C GLU A 141 -7.14 -5.21 8.29
N TYR A 142 -6.39 -6.02 7.55
CA TYR A 142 -5.34 -5.57 6.65
C TYR A 142 -5.68 -5.93 5.21
N ILE A 143 -5.27 -5.08 4.28
CA ILE A 143 -5.49 -5.26 2.85
C ILE A 143 -4.14 -5.22 2.15
N LEU A 144 -3.75 -6.33 1.53
CA LEU A 144 -2.60 -6.39 0.63
C LEU A 144 -3.09 -6.21 -0.80
N LEU A 145 -2.80 -5.07 -1.40
CA LEU A 145 -3.11 -4.80 -2.80
C LEU A 145 -1.93 -5.22 -3.68
N ILE A 146 -2.22 -5.96 -4.74
CA ILE A 146 -1.25 -6.39 -5.75
C ILE A 146 -1.84 -6.14 -7.14
N GLU A 147 -1.07 -5.56 -8.05
CA GLU A 147 -1.43 -5.46 -9.47
C GLU A 147 -0.94 -6.69 -10.23
N ASP A 148 -1.63 -7.07 -11.29
CA ASP A 148 -1.39 -8.30 -12.06
C ASP A 148 -0.02 -8.37 -12.76
N ASP A 149 0.64 -7.23 -12.97
CA ASP A 149 1.95 -7.13 -13.62
C ASP A 149 3.15 -7.31 -12.67
N PHE A 150 2.89 -7.70 -11.42
CA PHE A 150 3.93 -8.06 -10.46
C PHE A 150 4.16 -9.57 -10.39
N ILE A 151 5.31 -9.94 -9.85
CA ILE A 151 5.61 -11.28 -9.35
C ILE A 151 6.11 -11.15 -7.91
N ILE A 152 5.97 -12.22 -7.14
CA ILE A 152 6.66 -12.32 -5.87
C ILE A 152 7.99 -13.05 -6.08
N ASP A 153 9.08 -12.39 -5.68
CA ASP A 153 10.44 -12.94 -5.70
C ASP A 153 11.08 -12.68 -4.34
N TYR A 154 10.66 -13.48 -3.36
CA TYR A 154 11.07 -13.30 -1.98
C TYR A 154 10.95 -14.60 -1.18
N GLU A 155 11.96 -14.91 -0.37
CA GLU A 155 12.04 -16.18 0.35
C GLU A 155 11.89 -16.05 1.87
N LYS A 156 11.49 -14.88 2.36
CA LYS A 156 11.31 -14.64 3.79
C LYS A 156 9.86 -14.28 4.10
N PRO A 157 9.37 -14.59 5.31
CA PRO A 157 8.06 -14.12 5.74
C PRO A 157 8.06 -12.58 5.84
N PHE A 158 7.08 -11.93 5.23
CA PHE A 158 6.93 -10.48 5.32
C PHE A 158 5.54 -10.05 5.83
N LEU A 159 4.54 -10.90 5.72
CA LEU A 159 3.18 -10.58 6.15
C LEU A 159 3.12 -10.36 7.66
N GLU A 160 3.74 -11.24 8.41
CA GLU A 160 3.86 -11.15 9.86
C GLU A 160 4.60 -9.88 10.30
N ASN A 161 5.69 -9.54 9.61
CA ASN A 161 6.43 -8.30 9.86
C ASN A 161 5.57 -7.05 9.62
N CYS A 162 4.70 -7.08 8.60
CA CYS A 162 3.77 -5.99 8.34
C CYS A 162 2.74 -5.84 9.46
N ILE A 163 2.15 -6.96 9.92
CA ILE A 163 1.19 -6.96 11.03
C ILE A 163 1.85 -6.46 12.32
N GLU A 164 3.06 -6.90 12.61
CA GLU A 164 3.82 -6.44 13.76
C GLU A 164 4.01 -4.92 13.75
N ILE A 165 4.43 -4.35 12.61
CA ILE A 165 4.55 -2.91 12.45
C ILE A 165 3.20 -2.22 12.68
N PHE A 166 2.13 -2.73 12.12
CA PHE A 166 0.81 -2.15 12.32
C PHE A 166 0.35 -2.23 13.78
N ASN A 167 0.62 -3.31 14.48
CA ASN A 167 0.22 -3.50 15.88
C ASN A 167 1.00 -2.59 16.84
N GLU A 168 2.27 -2.35 16.58
CA GLU A 168 3.10 -1.52 17.45
C GLU A 168 3.08 -0.03 17.09
N PHE A 169 2.79 0.32 15.83
CA PHE A 169 2.91 1.70 15.32
C PHE A 169 1.59 2.16 14.69
N TYR A 170 0.72 2.70 15.52
CA TYR A 170 -0.63 3.14 15.12
C TYR A 170 -0.66 4.30 14.13
N ASP A 171 0.43 5.02 13.94
CA ASP A 171 0.60 6.09 12.97
C ASP A 171 0.90 5.59 11.55
N ILE A 172 1.26 4.31 11.42
CA ILE A 172 1.51 3.67 10.12
C ILE A 172 0.20 3.14 9.55
N GLY A 173 -0.23 3.69 8.43
CA GLY A 173 -1.43 3.25 7.71
C GLY A 173 -1.15 2.38 6.49
N ILE A 174 0.06 2.49 5.91
CA ILE A 174 0.47 1.79 4.70
C ILE A 174 1.92 1.30 4.80
N ILE A 175 2.19 0.10 4.29
CA ILE A 175 3.54 -0.46 4.13
C ILE A 175 3.78 -0.72 2.64
N ARG A 176 4.87 -0.19 2.12
CA ARG A 176 5.24 -0.34 0.71
C ARG A 176 6.11 -1.57 0.54
N LEU A 177 5.72 -2.46 -0.38
CA LEU A 177 6.31 -3.78 -0.57
C LEU A 177 6.96 -3.98 -1.94
N LYS A 178 6.79 -3.01 -2.84
CA LYS A 178 7.36 -3.09 -4.18
C LYS A 178 8.83 -2.67 -4.21
N ASN A 179 9.61 -3.35 -5.05
CA ASN A 179 10.97 -2.94 -5.35
C ASN A 179 10.94 -1.69 -6.24
N GLN A 180 11.43 -0.57 -5.74
CA GLN A 180 11.59 0.65 -6.52
C GLN A 180 13.07 0.93 -6.73
N ARG A 181 13.61 0.53 -7.88
CA ARG A 181 15.03 0.76 -8.26
C ARG A 181 15.51 2.21 -8.15
N ASN A 182 14.59 3.19 -8.09
CA ASN A 182 14.89 4.62 -8.11
C ASN A 182 14.51 5.37 -6.82
N TRP A 183 14.43 4.69 -5.70
CA TRP A 183 14.04 5.28 -4.42
C TRP A 183 14.95 6.44 -3.98
N GLY A 184 16.23 6.41 -4.35
CA GLY A 184 17.21 7.40 -3.93
C GLY A 184 17.14 8.76 -4.60
N LYS A 185 16.45 8.91 -5.73
CA LYS A 185 16.60 10.13 -6.55
C LYS A 185 15.42 11.12 -6.51
N ARG A 186 14.19 10.69 -6.22
CA ARG A 186 13.00 11.56 -6.31
C ARG A 186 12.20 11.77 -5.03
N TYR A 187 12.27 10.88 -4.02
CA TYR A 187 11.32 10.84 -2.91
C TYR A 187 12.05 10.85 -1.55
N ARG A 188 12.22 12.02 -0.97
CA ARG A 188 13.34 12.31 -0.09
C ARG A 188 12.99 12.82 1.29
N LEU A 189 11.81 12.53 1.76
CA LEU A 189 11.50 12.72 3.16
C LEU A 189 11.34 11.36 3.84
N ILE A 190 12.42 10.58 3.80
CA ILE A 190 12.53 9.39 4.62
C ILE A 190 12.68 9.86 6.05
N GLY A 191 11.76 9.43 6.88
CA GLY A 191 11.83 9.66 8.31
C GLY A 191 12.82 8.74 9.01
N PRO A 192 12.84 8.76 10.34
CA PRO A 192 13.75 7.92 11.09
C PRO A 192 13.48 6.44 10.85
N LYS A 193 14.54 5.68 10.91
CA LYS A 193 14.47 4.23 11.05
C LYS A 193 13.85 3.90 12.41
N ARG A 194 12.90 2.99 12.41
CA ARG A 194 12.20 2.46 13.58
C ARG A 194 12.39 0.95 13.63
N SER A 195 12.15 0.36 14.79
CA SER A 195 12.19 -1.09 14.97
C SER A 195 11.02 -1.54 15.82
N THR A 196 10.45 -2.68 15.48
CA THR A 196 9.48 -3.36 16.33
C THR A 196 10.16 -4.03 17.52
N SER A 197 9.38 -4.51 18.47
CA SER A 197 9.88 -5.22 19.64
C SER A 197 10.63 -6.51 19.27
N ASN A 198 10.24 -7.17 18.18
CA ASN A 198 10.89 -8.38 17.67
C ASN A 198 12.05 -8.08 16.70
N GLY A 199 12.39 -6.81 16.49
CA GLY A 199 13.56 -6.41 15.71
C GLY A 199 13.31 -6.17 14.22
N THR A 200 12.06 -6.12 13.76
CA THR A 200 11.76 -5.72 12.39
C THR A 200 12.07 -4.24 12.19
N ASN A 201 13.10 -3.97 11.40
CA ASN A 201 13.53 -2.62 11.07
C ASN A 201 12.77 -2.06 9.88
N PHE A 202 12.37 -0.79 9.96
CA PHE A 202 11.68 -0.12 8.86
C PHE A 202 11.96 1.39 8.84
N TRP A 203 11.82 1.97 7.65
CA TRP A 203 11.89 3.40 7.44
C TRP A 203 10.48 3.98 7.47
N THR A 204 10.28 5.08 8.18
CA THR A 204 9.03 5.82 8.13
C THR A 204 9.08 6.83 6.99
N TRP A 205 8.05 6.85 6.18
CA TRP A 205 7.90 7.80 5.10
C TRP A 205 6.93 8.91 5.44
N ILE A 206 7.38 10.15 5.23
CA ILE A 206 6.62 11.34 5.54
C ILE A 206 6.21 12.03 4.24
N PRO A 207 4.97 12.51 4.14
CA PRO A 207 4.55 13.33 3.00
C PRO A 207 5.42 14.57 2.89
N SER A 208 5.63 15.04 1.65
CA SER A 208 6.35 16.28 1.43
C SER A 208 5.62 17.49 2.01
N PHE A 209 6.37 18.55 2.28
CA PHE A 209 5.86 19.80 2.84
C PHE A 209 4.78 20.46 1.96
N ASN A 210 4.90 20.33 0.65
CA ASN A 210 3.97 20.89 -0.34
C ASN A 210 2.85 19.93 -0.77
N GLY A 211 2.68 18.81 -0.10
CA GLY A 211 1.67 17.80 -0.42
C GLY A 211 1.88 17.03 -1.73
N LYS A 212 2.96 17.31 -2.47
CA LYS A 212 3.24 16.66 -3.76
C LYS A 212 3.72 15.21 -3.65
N LEU A 213 4.18 14.77 -2.47
CA LEU A 213 4.58 13.39 -2.23
C LEU A 213 3.52 12.69 -1.41
N ASN A 214 2.78 11.82 -2.07
CA ASN A 214 1.78 11.02 -1.42
C ASN A 214 2.44 9.87 -0.65
N VAL A 215 1.97 9.66 0.56
CA VAL A 215 2.24 8.45 1.35
C VAL A 215 1.45 7.30 0.75
N TRP A 216 0.21 7.59 0.36
CA TRP A 216 -0.66 6.63 -0.29
C TRP A 216 -0.27 6.39 -1.75
N CYS A 217 -0.35 5.14 -2.18
CA CYS A 217 -0.20 4.74 -3.58
C CYS A 217 -0.98 3.45 -3.82
N ALA A 218 -1.35 3.20 -5.06
CA ALA A 218 -1.72 1.87 -5.53
C ALA A 218 -0.45 1.06 -5.86
N GLY A 219 -0.61 -0.25 -5.96
CA GLY A 219 0.44 -1.18 -6.37
C GLY A 219 1.31 -1.72 -5.25
N SER A 220 1.27 -3.01 -5.05
CA SER A 220 2.04 -3.85 -4.11
C SER A 220 2.31 -3.20 -2.75
N VAL A 221 1.22 -2.95 -2.03
CA VAL A 221 1.21 -2.27 -0.74
C VAL A 221 0.25 -2.95 0.23
N MET A 222 0.56 -2.89 1.52
CA MET A 222 -0.34 -3.36 2.55
C MET A 222 -0.92 -2.19 3.33
N PHE A 223 -2.23 -2.16 3.48
CA PHE A 223 -2.96 -1.13 4.22
C PHE A 223 -3.53 -1.67 5.51
N ARG A 224 -3.61 -0.83 6.50
CA ARG A 224 -4.57 -0.99 7.59
C ARG A 224 -5.95 -0.55 7.07
N LYS A 225 -6.98 -1.40 7.08
CA LYS A 225 -8.32 -1.08 6.55
C LYS A 225 -8.89 0.22 7.12
N VAL A 226 -8.73 0.43 8.42
CA VAL A 226 -9.15 1.67 9.07
C VAL A 226 -8.46 2.92 8.50
N SER A 227 -7.26 2.80 7.95
CA SER A 227 -6.57 3.94 7.36
C SER A 227 -7.22 4.42 6.06
N LEU A 228 -7.79 3.50 5.30
CA LEU A 228 -8.54 3.82 4.09
C LEU A 228 -9.88 4.47 4.45
N THR A 229 -10.65 3.85 5.34
CA THR A 229 -11.99 4.34 5.72
C THR A 229 -11.94 5.68 6.44
N SER A 230 -10.94 5.94 7.28
CA SER A 230 -10.77 7.22 7.99
C SER A 230 -10.22 8.35 7.13
N SER A 231 -9.73 8.05 5.94
CA SER A 231 -9.23 9.06 5.01
C SER A 231 -10.30 9.64 4.09
N GLY A 232 -11.53 9.16 4.20
CA GLY A 232 -12.63 9.54 3.36
C GLY A 232 -12.80 8.62 2.15
N GLU A 233 -13.64 9.02 1.21
CA GLU A 233 -13.90 8.24 0.02
C GLU A 233 -12.81 8.43 -1.04
N ILE A 234 -12.51 7.34 -1.77
CA ILE A 234 -11.69 7.44 -2.99
C ILE A 234 -12.46 8.31 -3.98
N PRO A 235 -11.88 9.40 -4.49
CA PRO A 235 -12.57 10.30 -5.39
C PRO A 235 -12.84 9.63 -6.73
N ILE A 236 -14.13 9.55 -7.07
CA ILE A 236 -14.65 9.01 -8.33
C ILE A 236 -15.69 9.97 -8.89
N GLY A 237 -15.88 9.96 -10.20
CA GLY A 237 -16.96 10.72 -10.85
C GLY A 237 -16.52 11.78 -11.85
N PRO A 238 -17.46 12.60 -12.34
CA PRO A 238 -17.22 13.50 -13.47
C PRO A 238 -16.25 14.65 -13.16
N ASN A 239 -16.07 14.99 -11.90
CA ASN A 239 -15.10 16.02 -11.47
C ASN A 239 -13.64 15.52 -11.52
N PHE A 240 -13.44 14.23 -11.79
CA PHE A 240 -12.15 13.64 -12.11
C PHE A 240 -12.16 13.20 -13.58
N PRO A 241 -12.23 14.16 -14.51
CA PRO A 241 -12.40 13.87 -15.93
C PRO A 241 -11.21 13.06 -16.44
N ARG A 242 -11.51 12.18 -17.36
CA ARG A 242 -10.52 11.41 -18.15
C ARG A 242 -9.73 12.32 -19.07
N THR A 243 -9.00 13.28 -18.53
CA THR A 243 -8.39 14.37 -19.31
C THR A 243 -7.14 13.98 -20.09
N ASN A 244 -6.48 12.87 -19.74
CA ASN A 244 -5.40 12.30 -20.54
C ASN A 244 -5.25 10.81 -20.25
N LYS A 245 -5.12 10.00 -21.28
CA LYS A 245 -4.95 8.53 -21.20
C LYS A 245 -3.86 8.08 -20.22
N MET A 246 -2.85 8.88 -19.97
CA MET A 246 -1.69 8.57 -19.14
C MET A 246 -1.78 9.07 -17.68
N HIS A 247 -2.71 9.97 -17.35
CA HIS A 247 -2.74 10.65 -16.05
C HIS A 247 -3.97 10.35 -15.19
N GLN A 248 -4.91 9.55 -15.66
CA GLN A 248 -6.16 9.26 -14.94
C GLN A 248 -5.94 8.54 -13.61
N GLY A 249 -4.95 7.64 -13.54
CA GLY A 249 -4.56 6.98 -12.31
C GLY A 249 -3.95 7.95 -11.28
N VAL A 250 -3.23 8.96 -11.73
CA VAL A 250 -2.48 9.88 -10.88
C VAL A 250 -3.38 10.86 -10.13
N LEU A 251 -4.47 11.32 -10.76
CA LEU A 251 -5.33 12.35 -10.17
C LEU A 251 -6.08 11.87 -8.93
N TYR A 252 -6.68 10.68 -8.96
CA TYR A 252 -7.35 10.15 -7.76
C TYR A 252 -6.34 9.79 -6.66
N GLU A 253 -5.15 9.30 -7.03
CA GLU A 253 -4.07 9.04 -6.09
C GLU A 253 -3.62 10.32 -5.39
N GLU A 254 -3.47 11.42 -6.12
CA GLU A 254 -3.10 12.69 -5.53
C GLU A 254 -4.17 13.22 -4.57
N GLU A 255 -5.43 13.21 -4.97
CA GLU A 255 -6.52 13.75 -4.15
C GLU A 255 -6.80 12.89 -2.93
N PHE A 256 -6.88 11.58 -3.09
CA PHE A 256 -7.02 10.67 -1.95
C PHE A 256 -5.78 10.71 -1.06
N GLY A 257 -4.59 10.75 -1.66
CA GLY A 257 -3.33 10.88 -0.94
C GLY A 257 -3.23 12.13 -0.10
N LYS A 258 -3.76 13.27 -0.55
CA LYS A 258 -3.82 14.50 0.27
C LYS A 258 -4.64 14.31 1.54
N GLN A 259 -5.76 13.59 1.45
CA GLN A 259 -6.59 13.28 2.61
C GLN A 259 -5.90 12.26 3.52
N TYR A 260 -5.39 11.18 2.95
CA TYR A 260 -4.67 10.12 3.65
C TYR A 260 -3.45 10.66 4.43
N ASN A 261 -2.68 11.53 3.81
CA ASN A 261 -1.50 12.14 4.37
C ASN A 261 -1.75 13.02 5.62
N LYS A 262 -2.99 13.41 5.87
CA LYS A 262 -3.33 14.20 7.06
C LYS A 262 -3.16 13.37 8.34
N ASN A 263 -3.45 12.08 8.26
CA ASN A 263 -3.57 11.22 9.42
C ASN A 263 -2.55 10.08 9.46
N TRP A 264 -2.07 9.62 8.30
CA TRP A 264 -1.31 8.39 8.19
C TRP A 264 0.10 8.60 7.62
N LEU A 265 1.02 7.74 8.06
CA LEU A 265 2.38 7.64 7.54
C LEU A 265 2.53 6.32 6.79
N ALA A 266 3.54 6.25 5.92
CA ALA A 266 3.95 5.01 5.29
C ALA A 266 5.19 4.42 5.96
N ALA A 267 5.29 3.10 5.91
CA ALA A 267 6.50 2.39 6.27
C ALA A 267 7.09 1.66 5.06
N LYS A 268 8.38 1.41 5.15
CA LYS A 268 9.09 0.49 4.29
C LYS A 268 10.02 -0.36 5.13
N ILE A 269 9.81 -1.66 5.11
CA ILE A 269 10.64 -2.62 5.83
C ILE A 269 12.03 -2.64 5.20
N GLU A 270 13.06 -2.66 6.02
CA GLU A 270 14.45 -2.74 5.57
C GLU A 270 14.69 -4.08 4.87
N ASP A 271 15.33 -4.03 3.70
CA ASP A 271 15.66 -5.21 2.87
C ASP A 271 14.46 -6.13 2.55
N CYS A 272 13.26 -5.57 2.52
CA CYS A 272 12.04 -6.29 2.20
C CYS A 272 11.38 -5.71 0.95
N TYR A 273 11.49 -6.44 -0.16
CA TYR A 273 10.98 -6.06 -1.48
C TYR A 273 10.34 -7.27 -2.16
N PRO A 274 9.28 -7.82 -1.59
CA PRO A 274 8.70 -9.08 -2.07
C PRO A 274 8.16 -9.01 -3.50
N PHE A 275 7.72 -7.83 -3.94
CA PHE A 275 7.10 -7.67 -5.24
C PHE A 275 8.01 -6.94 -6.23
N ILE A 276 8.23 -7.58 -7.37
CA ILE A 276 9.02 -7.07 -8.48
C ILE A 276 8.10 -6.93 -9.68
N GLN A 277 8.20 -5.81 -10.37
CA GLN A 277 7.60 -5.64 -11.69
C GLN A 277 8.64 -6.10 -12.72
N PRO A 278 8.41 -7.22 -13.43
CA PRO A 278 9.32 -7.65 -14.47
C PRO A 278 9.45 -6.58 -15.56
N ASN A 279 10.63 -6.48 -16.18
CA ASN A 279 10.88 -5.53 -17.26
C ASN A 279 10.24 -5.98 -18.59
N ASP A 280 9.07 -6.57 -18.54
CA ASP A 280 8.34 -6.90 -19.73
C ASP A 280 7.72 -5.62 -20.27
N ASN A 281 7.87 -5.38 -21.55
CA ASN A 281 7.20 -4.30 -22.29
C ASN A 281 5.68 -4.55 -22.38
N ALA A 282 5.06 -5.08 -21.36
CA ALA A 282 3.62 -5.24 -21.29
C ALA A 282 3.00 -3.83 -21.29
N GLU A 283 2.45 -3.46 -22.42
CA GLU A 283 1.71 -2.21 -22.54
C GLU A 283 0.57 -2.22 -21.53
N SER A 284 0.48 -1.16 -20.75
CA SER A 284 -0.70 -0.95 -19.92
C SER A 284 -1.92 -0.91 -20.85
N PRO A 285 -2.96 -1.73 -20.61
CA PRO A 285 -4.19 -1.63 -21.39
C PRO A 285 -4.65 -0.18 -21.34
N GLY A 286 -4.90 0.41 -22.50
CA GLY A 286 -5.38 1.78 -22.59
C GLY A 286 -6.62 1.94 -21.72
N TRP A 287 -6.67 2.99 -20.92
CA TRP A 287 -7.83 3.31 -20.12
C TRP A 287 -8.97 3.72 -21.06
N GLY A 288 -9.94 2.84 -21.26
CA GLY A 288 -11.18 3.21 -21.96
C GLY A 288 -11.46 2.52 -23.28
N ASP A 289 -10.74 1.48 -23.63
CA ASP A 289 -11.10 0.59 -24.74
C ASP A 289 -11.99 -0.57 -24.27
#